data_1dad0a6bfd0143c969ad7fe14272e8c2
#
_entry.id   1dad0a6bfd0143c969ad7fe14272e8c2
#
_cell.length_a   1.000
_cell.length_b   1.000
_cell.length_c   1.000
_cell.angle_alpha   90.00
_cell.angle_beta   90.00
_cell.angle_gamma   90.00
#
_symmetry.space_group_name_H-M   'P 1'
#
loop_
_entity.id
_entity.type
_entity.pdbx_description
1 polymer ?
#
loop_
_entity_poly.entity_id
_entity_poly.type
_entity_poly.pdbx_seq_one_letter_code
_entity_poly.pdbx_strand_id
1 'polypeptide(L)'
;MVNNLMQAIQRFWKAALTLVICQLCQRPVLANPAGGVVTQGAATFNTAGSTFTINQSSANAFINWSSFNIGAGETTTFNQPSATSVTWNQINGGNPSQIMGNLNANGYIILQNQNGFAVGGSAVINAHGLVMTTSPTPAPNLDSGGAWTFSALPPTAKIVNYGQINLTGGGSGYLIASDIENNDTISAKNGHIGLYAGQKVLVSLSPDGRGLSAEVTLPQGSVDNEGQLVADGGTIAAQAQMVNQNGLVQANSVKTVNGEIQLVASDTASLGANSIISAQGDSVGASAGGNVIIKAANVFADQAGSTIEISGGAQGGNGGRVEISAPTVNPLQSQILGAAAKGYAGGQLQIDSSDVTLDNTYISLLNNELSSSGGGLSEVDVTADNDIELTTLWTIPGSTSGSKLINLTAGNNITLDDGTGIQGGQNISLKLTAGTGFVPTAGQPIPVAGNDGIYLTGGATLQTQNGDIDL
;
A
#
# COMPACT_ATOMS: atom_id res chain seq x y z
N MET A 1 16.06 27.52 6.05
CA MET A 1 15.20 28.67 5.70
C MET A 1 14.68 28.61 4.27
N VAL A 2 15.47 28.20 3.27
CA VAL A 2 15.06 28.07 1.85
C VAL A 2 14.07 26.94 1.62
N ASN A 3 14.26 25.77 2.25
CA ASN A 3 13.37 24.61 2.10
C ASN A 3 11.97 24.86 2.67
N ASN A 4 11.86 25.56 3.81
CA ASN A 4 10.55 25.89 4.38
C ASN A 4 9.78 26.91 3.53
N LEU A 5 10.51 27.79 2.81
CA LEU A 5 9.91 28.73 1.87
C LEU A 5 9.39 28.03 0.61
N MET A 6 10.14 27.05 0.09
CA MET A 6 9.70 26.25 -1.06
C MET A 6 8.48 25.39 -0.75
N GLN A 7 8.44 24.76 0.41
CA GLN A 7 7.25 24.00 0.85
C GLN A 7 6.03 24.90 1.07
N ALA A 8 6.22 26.09 1.65
CA ALA A 8 5.13 27.07 1.79
C ALA A 8 4.61 27.55 0.43
N ILE A 9 5.50 27.77 -0.54
CA ILE A 9 5.13 28.17 -1.90
C ILE A 9 4.40 27.03 -2.61
N GLN A 10 4.85 25.78 -2.48
CA GLN A 10 4.15 24.62 -3.06
C GLN A 10 2.74 24.43 -2.44
N ARG A 11 2.60 24.58 -1.11
CA ARG A 11 1.29 24.54 -0.43
C ARG A 11 0.37 25.69 -0.89
N PHE A 12 0.95 26.87 -1.09
CA PHE A 12 0.20 28.04 -1.59
C PHE A 12 -0.26 27.84 -3.05
N TRP A 13 0.59 27.27 -3.90
CA TRP A 13 0.23 26.95 -5.28
C TRP A 13 -0.75 25.77 -5.37
N LYS A 14 -0.62 24.74 -4.52
CA LYS A 14 -1.61 23.67 -4.41
C LYS A 14 -2.97 24.22 -3.93
N ALA A 15 -2.99 25.04 -2.89
CA ALA A 15 -4.22 25.68 -2.40
C ALA A 15 -4.83 26.66 -3.41
N ALA A 16 -4.02 27.43 -4.14
CA ALA A 16 -4.48 28.33 -5.20
C ALA A 16 -5.03 27.55 -6.40
N LEU A 17 -4.40 26.42 -6.77
CA LEU A 17 -4.89 25.53 -7.83
C LEU A 17 -6.22 24.87 -7.43
N THR A 18 -6.34 24.45 -6.17
CA THR A 18 -7.61 23.92 -5.59
C THR A 18 -8.70 24.96 -5.61
N LEU A 19 -8.39 26.22 -5.30
CA LEU A 19 -9.35 27.32 -5.35
C LEU A 19 -9.79 27.66 -6.78
N VAL A 20 -8.87 27.60 -7.75
CA VAL A 20 -9.17 27.81 -9.18
C VAL A 20 -10.00 26.66 -9.75
N ILE A 21 -9.74 25.43 -9.36
CA ILE A 21 -10.57 24.27 -9.72
C ILE A 21 -11.96 24.41 -9.11
N CYS A 22 -12.07 24.89 -7.86
CA CYS A 22 -13.36 25.16 -7.21
C CYS A 22 -14.15 26.30 -7.89
N GLN A 23 -13.49 27.31 -8.47
CA GLN A 23 -14.17 28.39 -9.24
C GLN A 23 -14.54 27.98 -10.67
N LEU A 24 -13.82 27.04 -11.30
CA LEU A 24 -14.19 26.46 -12.60
C LEU A 24 -15.38 25.48 -12.50
N CYS A 25 -15.69 24.98 -11.31
CA CYS A 25 -16.85 24.12 -11.03
C CYS A 25 -18.19 24.84 -10.94
N GLN A 26 -18.31 26.14 -11.21
CA GLN A 26 -19.59 26.88 -11.21
C GLN A 26 -20.38 26.79 -12.53
N ARG A 27 -20.00 25.93 -13.46
CA ARG A 27 -20.93 25.55 -14.53
C ARG A 27 -21.96 24.59 -13.95
N PRO A 28 -23.26 24.73 -14.26
CA PRO A 28 -24.24 23.74 -13.86
C PRO A 28 -23.78 22.40 -14.45
N VAL A 29 -23.26 21.52 -13.58
CA VAL A 29 -23.01 20.14 -13.95
C VAL A 29 -24.36 19.57 -14.32
N LEU A 30 -24.50 19.01 -15.54
CA LEU A 30 -25.71 18.28 -15.91
C LEU A 30 -25.86 17.16 -14.87
N ALA A 31 -26.87 17.34 -14.10
CA ALA A 31 -27.24 16.50 -12.99
C ALA A 31 -27.63 15.11 -13.47
N ASN A 32 -27.18 14.08 -12.76
CA ASN A 32 -27.42 12.68 -13.01
C ASN A 32 -26.81 12.11 -14.33
N PRO A 33 -26.57 10.80 -14.41
CA PRO A 33 -26.14 10.15 -15.65
C PRO A 33 -27.11 10.39 -16.81
N ALA A 34 -26.58 10.70 -18.00
CA ALA A 34 -27.40 11.04 -19.16
C ALA A 34 -27.07 10.19 -20.39
N GLY A 35 -28.08 9.96 -21.26
CA GLY A 35 -27.93 9.23 -22.51
C GLY A 35 -27.65 7.75 -22.31
N GLY A 36 -28.17 7.15 -21.26
CA GLY A 36 -28.00 5.73 -20.96
C GLY A 36 -28.65 4.81 -21.98
N VAL A 37 -27.86 3.89 -22.55
CA VAL A 37 -28.34 2.83 -23.48
C VAL A 37 -27.83 1.48 -22.98
N VAL A 38 -28.75 0.59 -22.62
CA VAL A 38 -28.42 -0.79 -22.24
C VAL A 38 -28.09 -1.56 -23.51
N THR A 39 -26.85 -2.08 -23.60
CA THR A 39 -26.37 -2.82 -24.78
C THR A 39 -26.25 -4.32 -24.52
N GLN A 40 -26.14 -4.72 -23.26
CA GLN A 40 -26.16 -6.13 -22.83
C GLN A 40 -26.90 -6.25 -21.49
N GLY A 41 -27.60 -7.35 -21.29
CA GLY A 41 -28.43 -7.58 -20.11
C GLY A 41 -29.72 -6.76 -20.14
N ALA A 42 -30.27 -6.48 -18.96
CA ALA A 42 -31.55 -5.77 -18.83
C ALA A 42 -31.52 -4.81 -17.63
N ALA A 43 -31.79 -3.53 -17.90
CA ALA A 43 -31.97 -2.51 -16.88
C ALA A 43 -32.98 -1.45 -17.36
N THR A 44 -33.65 -0.80 -16.43
CA THR A 44 -34.55 0.32 -16.67
C THR A 44 -34.11 1.53 -15.85
N PHE A 45 -34.46 2.72 -16.32
CA PHE A 45 -34.10 3.97 -15.70
C PHE A 45 -35.32 4.71 -15.20
N ASN A 46 -35.23 5.29 -14.02
CA ASN A 46 -36.28 6.11 -13.44
C ASN A 46 -35.69 7.34 -12.76
N THR A 47 -36.29 8.50 -12.96
CA THR A 47 -35.90 9.75 -12.29
C THR A 47 -37.06 10.23 -11.44
N ALA A 48 -36.79 10.50 -10.16
CA ALA A 48 -37.74 11.03 -9.20
C ALA A 48 -37.06 12.17 -8.40
N GLY A 49 -37.37 13.40 -8.75
CA GLY A 49 -36.71 14.57 -8.15
C GLY A 49 -35.19 14.58 -8.40
N SER A 50 -34.40 14.63 -7.33
CA SER A 50 -32.93 14.55 -7.37
C SER A 50 -32.39 13.12 -7.38
N THR A 51 -33.22 12.10 -7.46
CA THR A 51 -32.82 10.70 -7.45
C THR A 51 -32.97 10.08 -8.84
N PHE A 52 -31.88 9.50 -9.33
CA PHE A 52 -31.85 8.70 -10.55
C PHE A 52 -31.62 7.22 -10.19
N THR A 53 -32.50 6.37 -10.63
CA THR A 53 -32.47 4.95 -10.27
C THR A 53 -32.28 4.06 -11.51
N ILE A 54 -31.31 3.17 -11.46
CA ILE A 54 -31.06 2.13 -12.44
C ILE A 54 -31.54 0.80 -11.83
N ASN A 55 -32.64 0.24 -12.35
CA ASN A 55 -33.17 -1.04 -11.90
C ASN A 55 -32.69 -2.12 -12.86
N GLN A 56 -31.67 -2.88 -12.48
CA GLN A 56 -31.14 -4.00 -13.23
C GLN A 56 -31.92 -5.28 -12.86
N SER A 57 -32.33 -6.04 -13.87
CA SER A 57 -33.04 -7.31 -13.69
C SER A 57 -32.22 -8.53 -14.12
N SER A 58 -31.15 -8.37 -14.89
CA SER A 58 -30.19 -9.43 -15.24
C SER A 58 -29.02 -9.48 -14.25
N ALA A 59 -28.34 -10.61 -14.13
CA ALA A 59 -27.14 -10.73 -13.30
C ALA A 59 -26.05 -9.74 -13.75
N ASN A 60 -25.89 -9.59 -15.05
CA ASN A 60 -24.93 -8.65 -15.65
C ASN A 60 -25.67 -7.65 -16.56
N ALA A 61 -25.22 -6.41 -16.58
CA ALA A 61 -25.67 -5.40 -17.51
C ALA A 61 -24.52 -4.54 -18.02
N PHE A 62 -24.60 -4.13 -19.27
CA PHE A 62 -23.68 -3.18 -19.88
C PHE A 62 -24.47 -1.96 -20.35
N ILE A 63 -24.05 -0.77 -19.89
CA ILE A 63 -24.72 0.48 -20.18
C ILE A 63 -23.71 1.50 -20.75
N ASN A 64 -24.00 2.01 -21.92
CA ASN A 64 -23.30 3.14 -22.52
C ASN A 64 -23.94 4.45 -22.07
N TRP A 65 -23.12 5.41 -21.66
CA TRP A 65 -23.56 6.74 -21.22
C TRP A 65 -22.94 7.85 -22.07
N SER A 66 -23.70 8.89 -22.36
CA SER A 66 -23.15 10.13 -22.93
C SER A 66 -22.39 10.94 -21.88
N SER A 67 -22.84 10.91 -20.62
CA SER A 67 -22.15 11.46 -19.47
C SER A 67 -22.57 10.74 -18.20
N PHE A 68 -21.69 10.68 -17.21
CA PHE A 68 -21.99 10.11 -15.91
C PHE A 68 -21.51 11.09 -14.83
N ASN A 69 -22.40 11.99 -14.45
CA ASN A 69 -22.16 12.96 -13.40
C ASN A 69 -23.26 12.82 -12.34
N ILE A 70 -22.95 13.20 -11.10
CA ILE A 70 -23.91 13.26 -9.99
C ILE A 70 -23.69 14.61 -9.31
N GLY A 71 -24.67 15.51 -9.39
CA GLY A 71 -24.59 16.83 -8.80
C GLY A 71 -24.68 16.81 -7.28
N ALA A 72 -24.21 17.87 -6.64
CA ALA A 72 -24.34 18.03 -5.20
C ALA A 72 -25.83 17.98 -4.79
N GLY A 73 -26.15 17.13 -3.80
CA GLY A 73 -27.53 16.89 -3.35
C GLY A 73 -28.33 15.91 -4.23
N GLU A 74 -27.71 15.34 -5.24
CA GLU A 74 -28.32 14.30 -6.07
C GLU A 74 -27.88 12.91 -5.65
N THR A 75 -28.68 11.92 -6.03
CA THR A 75 -28.42 10.52 -5.73
C THR A 75 -28.63 9.66 -6.99
N THR A 76 -27.64 8.87 -7.35
CA THR A 76 -27.76 7.80 -8.34
C THR A 76 -27.74 6.46 -7.62
N THR A 77 -28.74 5.59 -7.88
CA THR A 77 -28.87 4.30 -7.21
C THR A 77 -28.95 3.16 -8.23
N PHE A 78 -28.12 2.15 -8.06
CA PHE A 78 -28.19 0.87 -8.78
C PHE A 78 -28.88 -0.15 -7.89
N ASN A 79 -30.07 -0.58 -8.31
CA ASN A 79 -30.76 -1.72 -7.73
C ASN A 79 -30.45 -2.96 -8.58
N GLN A 80 -29.57 -3.79 -8.08
CA GLN A 80 -29.08 -4.99 -8.75
C GLN A 80 -29.69 -6.26 -8.13
N PRO A 81 -29.84 -7.38 -8.86
CA PRO A 81 -30.45 -8.60 -8.35
C PRO A 81 -29.73 -9.20 -7.12
N SER A 82 -28.40 -9.03 -7.02
CA SER A 82 -27.60 -9.59 -5.92
C SER A 82 -26.31 -8.77 -5.70
N ALA A 83 -25.62 -9.06 -4.60
CA ALA A 83 -24.30 -8.50 -4.32
C ALA A 83 -23.22 -8.90 -5.35
N THR A 84 -23.40 -10.02 -6.05
CA THR A 84 -22.49 -10.48 -7.10
C THR A 84 -22.88 -10.01 -8.51
N SER A 85 -23.99 -9.30 -8.65
CA SER A 85 -24.41 -8.73 -9.94
C SER A 85 -23.45 -7.61 -10.36
N VAL A 86 -23.22 -7.50 -11.67
CA VAL A 86 -22.27 -6.53 -12.25
C VAL A 86 -23.00 -5.56 -13.17
N THR A 87 -22.78 -4.25 -12.99
CA THR A 87 -23.15 -3.24 -13.97
C THR A 87 -21.89 -2.58 -14.51
N TRP A 88 -21.60 -2.75 -15.79
CA TRP A 88 -20.54 -2.04 -16.49
C TRP A 88 -21.07 -0.77 -17.09
N ASN A 89 -20.54 0.37 -16.70
CA ASN A 89 -20.94 1.69 -17.15
C ASN A 89 -19.79 2.31 -17.97
N GLN A 90 -19.92 2.30 -19.28
CA GLN A 90 -18.97 2.93 -20.19
C GLN A 90 -19.43 4.35 -20.51
N ILE A 91 -18.61 5.33 -20.18
CA ILE A 91 -18.87 6.75 -20.43
C ILE A 91 -18.14 7.17 -21.69
N ASN A 92 -18.90 7.55 -22.72
CA ASN A 92 -18.40 7.89 -24.05
C ASN A 92 -18.29 9.41 -24.30
N GLY A 93 -18.61 10.23 -23.30
CA GLY A 93 -18.46 11.68 -23.38
C GLY A 93 -17.00 12.14 -23.37
N GLY A 94 -16.75 13.37 -23.78
CA GLY A 94 -15.40 13.96 -23.86
C GLY A 94 -14.91 14.62 -22.56
N ASN A 95 -15.62 14.50 -21.43
CA ASN A 95 -15.27 15.14 -20.17
C ASN A 95 -15.09 14.12 -19.05
N PRO A 96 -14.27 14.44 -18.03
CA PRO A 96 -14.21 13.66 -16.81
C PRO A 96 -15.57 13.56 -16.13
N SER A 97 -15.85 12.43 -15.49
CA SER A 97 -17.02 12.25 -14.63
C SER A 97 -16.87 12.99 -13.31
N GLN A 98 -17.88 13.76 -12.94
CA GLN A 98 -17.91 14.50 -11.67
C GLN A 98 -18.95 13.88 -10.75
N ILE A 99 -18.51 13.27 -9.67
CA ILE A 99 -19.34 12.65 -8.64
C ILE A 99 -19.34 13.59 -7.43
N MET A 100 -20.31 14.48 -7.34
CA MET A 100 -20.42 15.49 -6.26
C MET A 100 -21.54 15.15 -5.27
N GLY A 101 -22.37 14.16 -5.59
CA GLY A 101 -23.48 13.67 -4.78
C GLY A 101 -23.32 12.20 -4.41
N ASN A 102 -24.44 11.52 -4.15
CA ASN A 102 -24.43 10.15 -3.66
C ASN A 102 -24.54 9.13 -4.80
N LEU A 103 -23.73 8.09 -4.73
CA LEU A 103 -23.81 6.92 -5.60
C LEU A 103 -24.01 5.66 -4.73
N ASN A 104 -25.11 4.96 -4.94
CA ASN A 104 -25.42 3.74 -4.18
C ASN A 104 -25.55 2.54 -5.12
N ALA A 105 -24.99 1.39 -4.71
CA ALA A 105 -25.14 0.12 -5.41
C ALA A 105 -25.12 -1.06 -4.43
N ASN A 106 -25.97 -2.03 -4.62
CA ASN A 106 -25.98 -3.25 -3.81
C ASN A 106 -25.14 -4.40 -4.39
N GLY A 107 -24.56 -4.22 -5.58
CA GLY A 107 -23.66 -5.14 -6.26
C GLY A 107 -22.38 -4.48 -6.72
N TYR A 108 -21.75 -5.03 -7.75
CA TYR A 108 -20.55 -4.47 -8.37
C TYR A 108 -20.91 -3.44 -9.45
N ILE A 109 -20.28 -2.27 -9.39
CA ILE A 109 -20.34 -1.26 -10.44
C ILE A 109 -18.94 -0.99 -10.99
N ILE A 110 -18.83 -0.99 -12.30
CA ILE A 110 -17.63 -0.60 -13.01
C ILE A 110 -17.94 0.70 -13.72
N LEU A 111 -17.18 1.75 -13.41
CA LEU A 111 -17.26 3.06 -14.05
C LEU A 111 -16.03 3.22 -14.92
N GLN A 112 -16.24 3.36 -16.23
CA GLN A 112 -15.16 3.47 -17.21
C GLN A 112 -15.27 4.80 -17.97
N ASN A 113 -14.30 5.71 -17.77
CA ASN A 113 -14.24 6.99 -18.46
C ASN A 113 -12.80 7.37 -18.81
N GLN A 114 -12.45 7.39 -20.08
CA GLN A 114 -11.11 7.73 -20.58
C GLN A 114 -10.63 9.13 -20.18
N ASN A 115 -11.55 10.01 -19.77
CA ASN A 115 -11.21 11.39 -19.42
C ASN A 115 -10.95 11.56 -17.90
N GLY A 116 -11.21 10.53 -17.11
CA GLY A 116 -10.97 10.52 -15.66
C GLY A 116 -12.21 10.73 -14.81
N PHE A 117 -11.97 10.83 -13.50
CA PHE A 117 -13.00 11.00 -12.48
C PHE A 117 -12.56 12.02 -11.42
N ALA A 118 -13.53 12.81 -10.96
CA ALA A 118 -13.40 13.63 -9.78
C ALA A 118 -14.55 13.31 -8.80
N VAL A 119 -14.21 12.78 -7.63
CA VAL A 119 -15.14 12.55 -6.52
C VAL A 119 -15.01 13.73 -5.57
N GLY A 120 -16.07 14.49 -5.39
CA GLY A 120 -16.05 15.73 -4.61
C GLY A 120 -16.18 15.50 -3.11
N GLY A 121 -15.77 16.48 -2.29
CA GLY A 121 -15.72 16.38 -0.83
C GLY A 121 -17.05 16.16 -0.11
N SER A 122 -18.18 16.37 -0.79
CA SER A 122 -19.52 16.03 -0.27
C SER A 122 -20.08 14.72 -0.82
N ALA A 123 -19.34 14.06 -1.71
CA ALA A 123 -19.79 12.83 -2.32
C ALA A 123 -19.66 11.63 -1.40
N VAL A 124 -20.63 10.74 -1.46
CA VAL A 124 -20.59 9.45 -0.78
C VAL A 124 -20.92 8.36 -1.77
N ILE A 125 -19.98 7.45 -1.99
CA ILE A 125 -20.16 6.26 -2.80
C ILE A 125 -20.32 5.06 -1.86
N ASN A 126 -21.47 4.40 -1.90
CA ASN A 126 -21.73 3.16 -1.19
C ASN A 126 -21.97 2.05 -2.19
N ALA A 127 -21.13 1.02 -2.22
CA ALA A 127 -21.28 -0.10 -3.13
C ALA A 127 -20.87 -1.41 -2.44
N HIS A 128 -21.33 -2.57 -2.99
CA HIS A 128 -20.70 -3.82 -2.60
C HIS A 128 -19.33 -3.92 -3.25
N GLY A 129 -19.19 -3.60 -4.54
CA GLY A 129 -17.92 -3.52 -5.23
C GLY A 129 -17.86 -2.35 -6.21
N LEU A 130 -16.67 -1.77 -6.38
CA LEU A 130 -16.43 -0.62 -7.23
C LEU A 130 -15.14 -0.81 -8.03
N VAL A 131 -15.23 -0.59 -9.34
CA VAL A 131 -14.04 -0.35 -10.17
C VAL A 131 -14.22 0.99 -10.87
N MET A 132 -13.31 1.92 -10.67
CA MET A 132 -13.22 3.15 -11.46
C MET A 132 -11.98 3.09 -12.34
N THR A 133 -12.14 3.27 -13.64
CA THR A 133 -11.00 3.15 -14.54
C THR A 133 -11.02 4.18 -15.67
N THR A 134 -9.82 4.63 -16.05
CA THR A 134 -9.59 5.46 -17.24
C THR A 134 -9.23 4.63 -18.47
N SER A 135 -9.13 3.30 -18.37
CA SER A 135 -8.82 2.42 -19.50
C SER A 135 -9.84 2.55 -20.61
N PRO A 136 -9.41 2.71 -21.88
CA PRO A 136 -10.30 2.67 -23.04
C PRO A 136 -10.65 1.23 -23.46
N THR A 137 -10.09 0.20 -22.83
CA THR A 137 -10.27 -1.18 -23.24
C THR A 137 -11.76 -1.53 -23.26
N PRO A 138 -12.29 -2.09 -24.36
CA PRO A 138 -13.68 -2.51 -24.43
C PRO A 138 -14.01 -3.52 -23.31
N ALA A 139 -15.22 -3.46 -22.79
CA ALA A 139 -15.69 -4.43 -21.83
C ALA A 139 -15.62 -5.85 -22.39
N PRO A 140 -15.20 -6.83 -21.60
CA PRO A 140 -15.30 -8.24 -21.97
C PRO A 140 -16.76 -8.67 -22.01
N ASN A 141 -17.01 -9.85 -22.55
CA ASN A 141 -18.30 -10.51 -22.36
C ASN A 141 -18.49 -10.84 -20.88
N LEU A 142 -19.42 -10.15 -20.21
CA LEU A 142 -19.67 -10.31 -18.78
C LEU A 142 -20.27 -11.69 -18.43
N ASP A 143 -20.90 -12.36 -19.40
CA ASP A 143 -21.54 -13.66 -19.17
C ASP A 143 -20.56 -14.84 -19.23
N SER A 144 -19.33 -14.63 -19.75
CA SER A 144 -18.33 -15.70 -19.86
C SER A 144 -17.63 -16.02 -18.54
N GLY A 145 -17.77 -15.16 -17.55
CA GLY A 145 -16.95 -15.20 -16.34
C GLY A 145 -15.46 -14.91 -16.65
N GLY A 146 -14.66 -14.67 -15.65
CA GLY A 146 -13.22 -14.54 -15.82
C GLY A 146 -12.66 -13.19 -15.40
N ALA A 147 -11.41 -12.97 -15.77
CA ALA A 147 -10.66 -11.79 -15.41
C ALA A 147 -10.95 -10.61 -16.34
N TRP A 148 -10.98 -9.41 -15.78
CA TRP A 148 -11.13 -8.16 -16.55
C TRP A 148 -9.76 -7.53 -16.74
N THR A 149 -9.44 -7.18 -17.99
CA THR A 149 -8.19 -6.51 -18.31
C THR A 149 -8.45 -5.05 -18.63
N PHE A 150 -7.72 -4.18 -17.94
CA PHE A 150 -7.68 -2.75 -18.20
C PHE A 150 -6.31 -2.37 -18.73
N SER A 151 -6.24 -1.75 -19.90
CA SER A 151 -4.97 -1.43 -20.56
C SER A 151 -5.06 -0.10 -21.30
N ALA A 152 -3.92 0.38 -21.80
CA ALA A 152 -3.80 1.64 -22.55
C ALA A 152 -4.36 2.85 -21.77
N LEU A 153 -4.05 2.94 -20.48
CA LEU A 153 -4.50 4.05 -19.62
C LEU A 153 -4.00 5.38 -20.19
N PRO A 154 -4.91 6.35 -20.46
CA PRO A 154 -4.50 7.65 -20.98
C PRO A 154 -3.60 8.39 -19.99
N PRO A 155 -2.42 8.90 -20.38
CA PRO A 155 -1.44 9.46 -19.45
C PRO A 155 -1.88 10.78 -18.81
N THR A 156 -2.93 11.42 -19.33
CA THR A 156 -3.46 12.68 -18.78
C THR A 156 -4.75 12.50 -17.99
N ALA A 157 -5.32 11.30 -17.99
CA ALA A 157 -6.55 11.01 -17.27
C ALA A 157 -6.26 10.55 -15.85
N LYS A 158 -6.90 11.21 -14.87
CA LYS A 158 -6.69 10.97 -13.44
C LYS A 158 -7.95 10.48 -12.76
N ILE A 159 -7.77 9.82 -11.61
CA ILE A 159 -8.83 9.62 -10.64
C ILE A 159 -8.45 10.39 -9.38
N VAL A 160 -9.28 11.36 -8.99
CA VAL A 160 -9.06 12.17 -7.79
C VAL A 160 -10.25 12.00 -6.87
N ASN A 161 -9.98 11.55 -5.64
CA ASN A 161 -10.98 11.34 -4.61
C ASN A 161 -10.83 12.35 -3.47
N TYR A 162 -11.85 13.17 -3.27
CA TYR A 162 -12.05 14.04 -2.09
C TYR A 162 -13.29 13.63 -1.29
N GLY A 163 -13.98 12.54 -1.64
CA GLY A 163 -15.21 12.08 -1.00
C GLY A 163 -15.04 10.71 -0.35
N GLN A 164 -16.11 10.22 0.24
CA GLN A 164 -16.11 8.94 0.92
C GLN A 164 -16.51 7.80 -0.02
N ILE A 165 -15.73 6.73 -0.05
CA ILE A 165 -16.03 5.50 -0.77
C ILE A 165 -16.14 4.38 0.25
N ASN A 166 -17.33 3.84 0.42
CA ASN A 166 -17.64 2.80 1.39
C ASN A 166 -18.02 1.51 0.68
N LEU A 167 -17.19 0.47 0.82
CA LEU A 167 -17.43 -0.84 0.25
C LEU A 167 -17.97 -1.77 1.33
N THR A 168 -19.10 -2.38 1.09
CA THR A 168 -19.86 -3.11 2.09
C THR A 168 -19.82 -4.63 1.87
N GLY A 169 -20.05 -5.40 2.94
CA GLY A 169 -20.19 -6.85 2.83
C GLY A 169 -18.94 -7.62 2.40
N GLY A 170 -17.75 -7.10 2.68
CA GLY A 170 -16.48 -7.70 2.25
C GLY A 170 -16.17 -7.46 0.76
N GLY A 171 -16.77 -6.45 0.18
CA GLY A 171 -16.55 -6.09 -1.23
C GLY A 171 -15.22 -5.42 -1.49
N SER A 172 -14.87 -5.23 -2.76
CA SER A 172 -13.58 -4.72 -3.19
C SER A 172 -13.72 -3.43 -3.99
N GLY A 173 -12.74 -2.52 -3.84
CA GLY A 173 -12.65 -1.28 -4.60
C GLY A 173 -11.33 -1.11 -5.29
N TYR A 174 -11.38 -0.82 -6.60
CA TYR A 174 -10.19 -0.58 -7.41
C TYR A 174 -10.29 0.73 -8.15
N LEU A 175 -9.27 1.56 -7.99
CA LEU A 175 -9.04 2.75 -8.79
C LEU A 175 -7.88 2.44 -9.77
N ILE A 176 -8.12 2.60 -11.07
CA ILE A 176 -7.19 2.19 -12.13
C ILE A 176 -7.03 3.33 -13.12
N ALA A 177 -5.92 4.06 -13.04
CA ALA A 177 -5.61 5.21 -13.90
C ALA A 177 -4.11 5.41 -14.04
N SER A 178 -3.67 6.37 -14.88
CA SER A 178 -2.24 6.75 -14.91
C SER A 178 -1.82 7.47 -13.64
N ASP A 179 -2.70 8.30 -13.07
CA ASP A 179 -2.46 9.01 -11.81
C ASP A 179 -3.69 8.87 -10.90
N ILE A 180 -3.45 8.55 -9.64
CA ILE A 180 -4.50 8.36 -8.63
C ILE A 180 -4.16 9.21 -7.42
N GLU A 181 -5.10 10.03 -7.00
CA GLU A 181 -5.00 10.90 -5.83
C GLU A 181 -6.13 10.57 -4.86
N ASN A 182 -5.82 10.12 -3.65
CA ASN A 182 -6.80 9.92 -2.60
C ASN A 182 -6.59 10.91 -1.48
N ASN A 183 -7.57 11.79 -1.27
CA ASN A 183 -7.53 12.85 -0.26
C ASN A 183 -8.60 12.69 0.84
N ASP A 184 -9.44 11.64 0.77
CA ASP A 184 -10.45 11.32 1.77
C ASP A 184 -10.48 9.79 2.00
N THR A 185 -11.56 9.26 2.47
CA THR A 185 -11.64 7.88 2.97
C THR A 185 -12.14 6.91 1.91
N ILE A 186 -11.40 5.81 1.72
CA ILE A 186 -11.86 4.60 1.05
C ILE A 186 -11.89 3.48 2.09
N SER A 187 -13.03 2.85 2.31
CA SER A 187 -13.20 1.79 3.32
C SER A 187 -13.78 0.51 2.74
N ALA A 188 -13.19 -0.64 3.10
CA ALA A 188 -13.58 -1.99 2.64
C ALA A 188 -13.35 -3.03 3.73
N LYS A 189 -14.11 -2.98 4.81
CA LYS A 189 -13.95 -3.94 5.92
C LYS A 189 -14.11 -5.39 5.44
N ASN A 190 -13.13 -6.24 5.75
CA ASN A 190 -12.97 -7.62 5.27
C ASN A 190 -12.91 -7.74 3.74
N GLY A 191 -12.58 -6.67 3.03
CA GLY A 191 -12.50 -6.63 1.57
C GLY A 191 -11.12 -6.16 1.10
N HIS A 192 -11.05 -5.72 -0.16
CA HIS A 192 -9.79 -5.29 -0.76
C HIS A 192 -9.89 -3.86 -1.29
N ILE A 193 -8.84 -3.08 -1.09
CA ILE A 193 -8.66 -1.75 -1.70
C ILE A 193 -7.42 -1.81 -2.59
N GLY A 194 -7.55 -1.39 -3.85
CA GLY A 194 -6.44 -1.32 -4.78
C GLY A 194 -6.36 0.01 -5.51
N LEU A 195 -5.19 0.63 -5.51
CA LEU A 195 -4.84 1.80 -6.28
C LEU A 195 -3.76 1.40 -7.29
N TYR A 196 -4.12 1.31 -8.57
CA TYR A 196 -3.26 0.71 -9.58
C TYR A 196 -2.99 1.65 -10.75
N ALA A 197 -1.73 2.05 -10.88
CA ALA A 197 -1.25 2.82 -12.02
C ALA A 197 -0.24 1.98 -12.83
N GLY A 198 -0.58 1.65 -14.09
CA GLY A 198 0.26 0.81 -14.94
C GLY A 198 -0.27 0.64 -16.34
N GLN A 199 0.51 0.04 -17.23
CA GLN A 199 0.11 -0.17 -18.62
C GLN A 199 -1.04 -1.15 -18.77
N LYS A 200 -1.12 -2.13 -17.88
CA LYS A 200 -2.15 -3.16 -17.88
C LYS A 200 -2.46 -3.59 -16.46
N VAL A 201 -3.73 -3.64 -16.13
CA VAL A 201 -4.23 -4.17 -14.84
C VAL A 201 -5.19 -5.31 -15.14
N LEU A 202 -4.91 -6.47 -14.57
CA LEU A 202 -5.75 -7.66 -14.64
C LEU A 202 -6.52 -7.78 -13.32
N VAL A 203 -7.83 -7.73 -13.37
CA VAL A 203 -8.72 -7.92 -12.21
C VAL A 203 -9.42 -9.25 -12.34
N SER A 204 -9.32 -10.09 -11.33
CA SER A 204 -9.92 -11.43 -11.30
C SER A 204 -10.58 -11.70 -9.95
N LEU A 205 -11.32 -12.79 -9.84
CA LEU A 205 -11.80 -13.25 -8.53
C LEU A 205 -10.62 -13.57 -7.62
N SER A 206 -10.69 -13.11 -6.39
CA SER A 206 -9.64 -13.38 -5.41
C SER A 206 -9.55 -14.88 -5.11
N PRO A 207 -8.33 -15.45 -5.04
CA PRO A 207 -8.14 -16.86 -4.70
C PRO A 207 -8.70 -17.25 -3.33
N ASP A 208 -8.83 -16.31 -2.41
CA ASP A 208 -9.41 -16.52 -1.08
C ASP A 208 -10.94 -16.48 -1.06
N GLY A 209 -11.57 -16.27 -2.23
CA GLY A 209 -13.02 -16.19 -2.39
C GLY A 209 -13.65 -14.90 -1.86
N ARG A 210 -12.85 -13.91 -1.45
CA ARG A 210 -13.31 -12.63 -0.92
C ARG A 210 -13.15 -11.52 -1.95
N GLY A 211 -14.15 -11.36 -2.84
CA GLY A 211 -14.17 -10.28 -3.82
C GLY A 211 -13.18 -10.47 -4.97
N LEU A 212 -12.54 -9.40 -5.38
CA LEU A 212 -11.64 -9.33 -6.53
C LEU A 212 -10.19 -9.15 -6.07
N SER A 213 -9.25 -9.62 -6.87
CA SER A 213 -7.82 -9.33 -6.79
C SER A 213 -7.34 -8.66 -8.07
N ALA A 214 -6.23 -7.94 -8.02
CA ALA A 214 -5.67 -7.30 -9.20
C ALA A 214 -4.15 -7.50 -9.31
N GLU A 215 -3.66 -7.56 -10.54
CA GLU A 215 -2.25 -7.65 -10.90
C GLU A 215 -1.90 -6.54 -11.89
N VAL A 216 -0.83 -5.79 -11.62
CA VAL A 216 -0.34 -4.71 -12.48
C VAL A 216 0.86 -5.15 -13.27
N THR A 217 0.81 -4.97 -14.58
CA THR A 217 1.94 -5.19 -15.48
C THR A 217 2.54 -3.84 -15.87
N LEU A 218 3.85 -3.69 -15.72
CA LEU A 218 4.61 -2.46 -16.00
C LEU A 218 3.98 -1.25 -15.32
N PRO A 219 4.12 -1.10 -13.99
CA PRO A 219 3.63 0.06 -13.27
C PRO A 219 4.17 1.37 -13.87
N GLN A 220 3.31 2.36 -14.01
CA GLN A 220 3.60 3.70 -14.53
C GLN A 220 2.76 4.73 -13.79
N GLY A 221 3.21 6.01 -13.81
CA GLY A 221 2.47 7.09 -13.17
C GLY A 221 2.56 7.07 -11.65
N SER A 222 1.62 7.70 -10.98
CA SER A 222 1.68 7.87 -9.53
C SER A 222 0.43 7.39 -8.79
N VAL A 223 0.63 6.96 -7.55
CA VAL A 223 -0.38 6.82 -6.53
C VAL A 223 0.00 7.74 -5.37
N ASP A 224 -0.82 8.73 -5.10
CA ASP A 224 -0.67 9.67 -4.00
C ASP A 224 -1.81 9.48 -2.99
N ASN A 225 -1.50 9.07 -1.76
CA ASN A 225 -2.47 8.94 -0.69
C ASN A 225 -2.19 9.93 0.43
N GLU A 226 -3.02 10.97 0.51
CA GLU A 226 -3.07 11.96 1.60
C GLU A 226 -4.27 11.71 2.54
N GLY A 227 -5.20 10.85 2.12
CA GLY A 227 -6.42 10.49 2.83
C GLY A 227 -6.29 9.19 3.63
N GLN A 228 -7.36 8.42 3.67
CA GLN A 228 -7.44 7.18 4.44
C GLN A 228 -7.84 6.00 3.55
N LEU A 229 -7.10 4.92 3.63
CA LEU A 229 -7.44 3.60 3.08
C LEU A 229 -7.63 2.65 4.26
N VAL A 230 -8.84 2.10 4.45
CA VAL A 230 -9.17 1.28 5.62
C VAL A 230 -9.82 -0.04 5.19
N ALA A 231 -9.11 -1.16 5.41
CA ALA A 231 -9.58 -2.50 5.06
C ALA A 231 -9.27 -3.52 6.18
N ASP A 232 -9.76 -3.27 7.40
CA ASP A 232 -9.53 -4.18 8.53
C ASP A 232 -10.00 -5.60 8.23
N GLY A 233 -9.16 -6.60 8.47
CA GLY A 233 -9.36 -7.99 8.08
C GLY A 233 -9.30 -8.23 6.56
N GLY A 234 -8.73 -7.29 5.81
CA GLY A 234 -8.61 -7.35 4.36
C GLY A 234 -7.22 -6.99 3.86
N THR A 235 -7.15 -6.51 2.61
CA THR A 235 -5.89 -6.18 1.95
C THR A 235 -5.96 -4.79 1.34
N ILE A 236 -4.86 -4.04 1.43
CA ILE A 236 -4.66 -2.79 0.72
C ILE A 236 -3.43 -2.92 -0.16
N ALA A 237 -3.56 -2.56 -1.43
CA ALA A 237 -2.44 -2.55 -2.37
C ALA A 237 -2.38 -1.23 -3.14
N ALA A 238 -1.20 -0.61 -3.21
CA ALA A 238 -0.89 0.48 -4.11
C ALA A 238 0.28 0.08 -5.02
N GLN A 239 0.09 0.19 -6.33
CA GLN A 239 1.12 -0.19 -7.31
C GLN A 239 1.20 0.87 -8.41
N ALA A 240 2.38 1.47 -8.57
CA ALA A 240 2.64 2.55 -9.53
C ALA A 240 4.13 2.63 -9.89
N GLN A 241 4.52 3.57 -10.74
CA GLN A 241 5.92 3.95 -10.84
C GLN A 241 6.38 4.68 -9.58
N MET A 242 5.57 5.61 -9.08
CA MET A 242 5.82 6.30 -7.81
C MET A 242 4.64 6.05 -6.85
N VAL A 243 4.94 5.64 -5.65
CA VAL A 243 3.96 5.51 -4.57
C VAL A 243 4.32 6.48 -3.45
N ASN A 244 3.48 7.48 -3.23
CA ASN A 244 3.64 8.49 -2.20
C ASN A 244 2.55 8.31 -1.14
N GLN A 245 2.95 7.87 0.03
CA GLN A 245 2.05 7.64 1.15
C GLN A 245 2.27 8.69 2.21
N ASN A 246 1.27 9.54 2.50
CA ASN A 246 1.34 10.59 3.52
C ASN A 246 0.05 10.69 4.38
N GLY A 247 -0.91 9.80 4.18
CA GLY A 247 -2.14 9.69 4.96
C GLY A 247 -2.17 8.44 5.83
N LEU A 248 -3.35 7.83 6.01
CA LEU A 248 -3.55 6.56 6.73
C LEU A 248 -3.73 5.40 5.74
N VAL A 249 -3.00 4.31 5.96
CA VAL A 249 -3.26 3.00 5.35
C VAL A 249 -3.44 1.98 6.48
N GLN A 250 -4.65 1.46 6.64
CA GLN A 250 -5.00 0.59 7.76
C GLN A 250 -5.64 -0.72 7.27
N ALA A 251 -4.99 -1.83 7.55
CA ALA A 251 -5.49 -3.19 7.37
C ALA A 251 -5.22 -4.00 8.64
N ASN A 252 -5.88 -3.65 9.73
CA ASN A 252 -5.69 -4.31 11.01
C ASN A 252 -6.26 -5.74 10.99
N SER A 253 -5.64 -6.64 11.71
CA SER A 253 -6.11 -8.01 11.85
C SER A 253 -7.46 -8.06 12.57
N VAL A 254 -8.34 -8.96 12.14
CA VAL A 254 -9.65 -9.18 12.76
C VAL A 254 -9.76 -10.65 13.11
N LYS A 255 -9.77 -10.98 14.40
CA LYS A 255 -9.76 -12.35 14.92
C LYS A 255 -8.54 -13.14 14.39
N THR A 256 -8.78 -14.10 13.50
CA THR A 256 -7.74 -14.96 12.90
C THR A 256 -7.35 -14.55 11.49
N VAL A 257 -7.91 -13.46 10.97
CA VAL A 257 -7.60 -12.93 9.64
C VAL A 257 -6.63 -11.78 9.79
N ASN A 258 -5.39 -11.97 9.38
CA ASN A 258 -4.38 -10.94 9.40
C ASN A 258 -4.61 -9.96 8.25
N GLY A 259 -4.37 -8.69 8.53
CA GLY A 259 -4.37 -7.66 7.50
C GLY A 259 -3.10 -7.70 6.66
N GLU A 260 -3.18 -7.19 5.44
CA GLU A 260 -2.05 -7.10 4.55
C GLU A 260 -2.02 -5.76 3.82
N ILE A 261 -0.86 -5.12 3.79
CA ILE A 261 -0.61 -3.86 3.10
C ILE A 261 0.57 -4.04 2.16
N GLN A 262 0.38 -3.69 0.88
CA GLN A 262 1.41 -3.75 -0.14
C GLN A 262 1.55 -2.39 -0.84
N LEU A 263 2.72 -1.77 -0.74
CA LEU A 263 3.10 -0.57 -1.48
C LEU A 263 4.23 -0.95 -2.43
N VAL A 264 3.96 -0.99 -3.73
CA VAL A 264 4.92 -1.47 -4.73
C VAL A 264 5.14 -0.40 -5.80
N ALA A 265 6.36 0.10 -5.87
CA ALA A 265 6.77 1.09 -6.85
C ALA A 265 7.79 0.49 -7.85
N SER A 266 7.63 0.76 -9.15
CA SER A 266 8.66 0.41 -10.13
C SER A 266 9.79 1.43 -10.21
N ASP A 267 9.76 2.47 -9.39
CA ASP A 267 10.82 3.46 -9.23
C ASP A 267 10.98 3.82 -7.74
N THR A 268 10.12 4.68 -7.22
CA THR A 268 10.27 5.24 -5.86
C THR A 268 9.03 5.01 -5.01
N ALA A 269 9.23 4.49 -3.80
CA ALA A 269 8.25 4.48 -2.73
C ALA A 269 8.63 5.49 -1.64
N SER A 270 7.71 6.35 -1.23
CA SER A 270 7.97 7.35 -0.20
C SER A 270 6.91 7.37 0.90
N LEU A 271 7.35 7.55 2.15
CA LEU A 271 6.49 7.82 3.29
C LEU A 271 6.69 9.26 3.76
N GLY A 272 5.64 10.07 3.67
CA GLY A 272 5.65 11.44 4.17
C GLY A 272 5.55 11.49 5.69
N ALA A 273 5.82 12.65 6.28
CA ALA A 273 5.83 12.84 7.74
C ALA A 273 4.49 12.56 8.46
N ASN A 274 3.38 12.55 7.73
CA ASN A 274 2.06 12.23 8.29
C ASN A 274 1.64 10.79 7.98
N SER A 275 2.50 10.00 7.36
CA SER A 275 2.18 8.62 6.97
C SER A 275 1.95 7.75 8.21
N ILE A 276 0.82 7.08 8.25
CA ILE A 276 0.50 6.03 9.22
C ILE A 276 0.14 4.77 8.44
N ILE A 277 0.93 3.72 8.62
CA ILE A 277 0.65 2.39 8.08
C ILE A 277 0.34 1.48 9.27
N SER A 278 -0.86 0.91 9.31
CA SER A 278 -1.31 0.09 10.44
C SER A 278 -1.82 -1.27 9.98
N ALA A 279 -1.12 -2.32 10.40
CA ALA A 279 -1.52 -3.72 10.25
C ALA A 279 -1.42 -4.43 11.63
N GLN A 280 -1.88 -3.76 12.69
CA GLN A 280 -1.82 -4.28 14.05
C GLN A 280 -2.85 -5.40 14.29
N GLY A 281 -2.68 -6.13 15.35
CA GLY A 281 -3.64 -7.11 15.85
C GLY A 281 -4.94 -6.46 16.34
N ASP A 282 -5.94 -7.28 16.60
CA ASP A 282 -7.27 -6.85 17.07
C ASP A 282 -7.14 -6.06 18.40
N SER A 283 -7.67 -4.85 18.42
CA SER A 283 -7.61 -3.95 19.59
C SER A 283 -8.38 -4.45 20.82
N VAL A 284 -9.27 -5.43 20.66
CA VAL A 284 -10.08 -6.01 21.74
C VAL A 284 -9.90 -7.53 21.90
N GLY A 285 -9.19 -8.17 20.99
CA GLY A 285 -9.02 -9.62 20.92
C GLY A 285 -7.55 -10.07 20.96
N ALA A 286 -7.38 -11.38 20.81
CA ALA A 286 -6.08 -12.01 20.57
C ALA A 286 -5.94 -12.29 19.08
N SER A 287 -4.98 -11.64 18.43
CA SER A 287 -4.59 -11.91 17.03
C SER A 287 -3.16 -11.44 16.80
N ALA A 288 -2.48 -12.05 15.86
CA ALA A 288 -1.18 -11.53 15.44
C ALA A 288 -1.35 -10.20 14.68
N GLY A 289 -0.31 -9.38 14.68
CA GLY A 289 -0.17 -8.29 13.72
C GLY A 289 -0.12 -8.83 12.29
N GLY A 290 -0.41 -7.98 11.31
CA GLY A 290 -0.42 -8.31 9.90
C GLY A 290 0.93 -8.09 9.22
N ASN A 291 0.90 -8.06 7.89
CA ASN A 291 2.07 -7.87 7.06
C ASN A 291 2.04 -6.52 6.34
N VAL A 292 3.17 -5.84 6.35
CA VAL A 292 3.41 -4.63 5.57
C VAL A 292 4.58 -4.90 4.63
N ILE A 293 4.36 -4.74 3.34
CA ILE A 293 5.36 -4.95 2.30
C ILE A 293 5.51 -3.65 1.52
N ILE A 294 6.69 -3.07 1.55
CA ILE A 294 7.05 -1.86 0.79
C ILE A 294 8.21 -2.21 -0.11
N LYS A 295 7.98 -2.14 -1.43
CA LYS A 295 9.00 -2.46 -2.43
C LYS A 295 9.15 -1.32 -3.43
N ALA A 296 10.39 -0.97 -3.73
CA ALA A 296 10.71 -0.03 -4.80
C ALA A 296 11.84 -0.60 -5.68
N ALA A 297 11.77 -0.35 -6.98
CA ALA A 297 12.84 -0.84 -7.87
C ALA A 297 14.12 0.01 -7.83
N ASN A 298 14.04 1.25 -7.30
CA ASN A 298 15.20 2.12 -7.17
C ASN A 298 15.38 2.64 -5.73
N VAL A 299 14.41 3.38 -5.18
CA VAL A 299 14.59 4.08 -3.90
C VAL A 299 13.39 3.91 -2.99
N PHE A 300 13.66 3.59 -1.73
CA PHE A 300 12.74 3.82 -0.62
C PHE A 300 13.23 5.01 0.20
N ALA A 301 12.31 5.91 0.54
CA ALA A 301 12.59 7.06 1.40
C ALA A 301 11.41 7.34 2.34
N ASP A 302 11.71 7.64 3.60
CA ASP A 302 10.73 8.02 4.59
C ASP A 302 11.09 9.32 5.29
N GLN A 303 10.15 9.89 6.04
CA GLN A 303 10.34 11.12 6.78
C GLN A 303 10.04 10.90 8.26
N ALA A 304 10.75 11.63 9.11
CA ALA A 304 10.48 11.65 10.55
C ALA A 304 9.03 12.08 10.83
N GLY A 305 8.36 11.32 11.69
CA GLY A 305 6.93 11.46 11.97
C GLY A 305 6.07 10.36 11.34
N SER A 306 6.57 9.69 10.31
CA SER A 306 5.90 8.49 9.79
C SER A 306 5.94 7.33 10.77
N THR A 307 4.89 6.49 10.75
CA THR A 307 4.75 5.33 11.66
C THR A 307 4.28 4.10 10.88
N ILE A 308 4.89 2.95 11.19
CA ILE A 308 4.44 1.64 10.73
C ILE A 308 4.11 0.79 11.97
N GLU A 309 2.86 0.38 12.12
CA GLU A 309 2.37 -0.33 13.28
C GLU A 309 1.93 -1.75 12.92
N ILE A 310 2.62 -2.74 13.52
CA ILE A 310 2.40 -4.17 13.33
C ILE A 310 2.28 -4.91 14.67
N SER A 311 1.92 -4.20 15.74
CA SER A 311 1.79 -4.78 17.09
C SER A 311 0.82 -5.95 17.15
N GLY A 312 1.04 -6.89 18.04
CA GLY A 312 0.07 -7.96 18.33
C GLY A 312 -1.20 -7.44 19.00
N GLY A 313 -2.26 -8.24 19.04
CA GLY A 313 -3.55 -7.87 19.59
C GLY A 313 -3.51 -7.62 21.11
N ALA A 314 -4.49 -6.83 21.59
CA ALA A 314 -4.53 -6.39 23.00
C ALA A 314 -4.63 -7.55 24.01
N GLN A 315 -5.25 -8.67 23.62
CA GLN A 315 -5.39 -9.87 24.49
C GLN A 315 -4.31 -10.93 24.22
N GLY A 316 -3.40 -10.70 23.24
CA GLY A 316 -2.32 -11.61 22.85
C GLY A 316 -2.19 -11.73 21.34
N GLY A 317 -1.14 -12.41 20.91
CA GLY A 317 -0.71 -12.57 19.53
C GLY A 317 0.68 -11.97 19.32
N ASN A 318 1.44 -12.57 18.44
CA ASN A 318 2.75 -12.05 18.06
C ASN A 318 2.59 -10.72 17.31
N GLY A 319 3.61 -9.88 17.31
CA GLY A 319 3.72 -8.78 16.35
C GLY A 319 3.72 -9.30 14.91
N GLY A 320 3.46 -8.42 13.97
CA GLY A 320 3.46 -8.73 12.54
C GLY A 320 4.85 -8.60 11.91
N ARG A 321 4.87 -8.43 10.59
CA ARG A 321 6.12 -8.27 9.82
C ARG A 321 6.08 -7.03 8.95
N VAL A 322 7.19 -6.31 8.90
CA VAL A 322 7.48 -5.25 7.92
C VAL A 322 8.61 -5.72 7.02
N GLU A 323 8.43 -5.59 5.71
CA GLU A 323 9.47 -5.80 4.70
C GLU A 323 9.63 -4.50 3.91
N ILE A 324 10.85 -3.95 3.88
CA ILE A 324 11.23 -2.77 3.10
C ILE A 324 12.36 -3.19 2.17
N SER A 325 12.10 -3.17 0.86
CA SER A 325 13.03 -3.67 -0.15
C SER A 325 13.21 -2.65 -1.27
N ALA A 326 14.43 -2.19 -1.47
CA ALA A 326 14.84 -1.35 -2.60
C ALA A 326 16.37 -1.38 -2.75
N PRO A 327 16.93 -1.19 -3.96
CA PRO A 327 18.37 -1.03 -4.15
C PRO A 327 18.98 0.06 -3.27
N THR A 328 18.23 1.15 -3.03
CA THR A 328 18.62 2.20 -2.08
C THR A 328 17.54 2.34 -1.01
N VAL A 329 17.87 1.93 0.21
CA VAL A 329 17.07 2.19 1.42
C VAL A 329 17.81 3.24 2.23
N ASN A 330 17.31 4.48 2.26
CA ASN A 330 17.86 5.51 3.13
C ASN A 330 17.71 5.10 4.61
N PRO A 331 18.59 5.57 5.52
CA PRO A 331 18.39 5.31 6.95
C PRO A 331 16.98 5.67 7.36
N LEU A 332 16.27 4.69 7.93
CA LEU A 332 14.86 4.81 8.28
C LEU A 332 14.64 5.97 9.25
N GLN A 333 13.59 6.74 9.03
CA GLN A 333 13.12 7.80 9.91
C GLN A 333 11.74 7.49 10.51
N SER A 334 11.06 6.50 9.94
CA SER A 334 9.78 5.99 10.44
C SER A 334 9.94 5.27 11.77
N GLN A 335 9.00 5.47 12.67
CA GLN A 335 8.88 4.64 13.87
C GLN A 335 8.16 3.32 13.51
N ILE A 336 8.77 2.18 13.88
CA ILE A 336 8.18 0.86 13.64
C ILE A 336 7.73 0.28 14.98
N LEU A 337 6.42 0.07 15.15
CA LEU A 337 5.80 -0.42 16.37
C LEU A 337 5.35 -1.87 16.17
N GLY A 338 6.02 -2.80 16.82
CA GLY A 338 5.75 -4.24 16.73
C GLY A 338 5.59 -4.94 18.07
N ALA A 339 5.20 -4.21 19.12
CA ALA A 339 5.08 -4.77 20.47
C ALA A 339 4.04 -5.91 20.53
N ALA A 340 4.26 -6.86 21.43
CA ALA A 340 3.33 -7.95 21.69
C ALA A 340 3.02 -8.06 23.20
N ALA A 341 1.90 -8.66 23.54
CA ALA A 341 1.54 -8.95 24.89
C ALA A 341 2.52 -9.95 25.52
N LYS A 342 2.60 -9.98 26.85
CA LYS A 342 3.51 -10.90 27.57
C LYS A 342 3.28 -12.35 27.16
N GLY A 343 4.37 -13.03 26.79
CA GLY A 343 4.36 -14.43 26.34
C GLY A 343 4.26 -14.60 24.84
N TYR A 344 4.19 -13.51 24.08
CA TYR A 344 4.21 -13.48 22.63
C TYR A 344 5.47 -12.78 22.10
N ALA A 345 5.90 -13.13 20.89
CA ALA A 345 7.05 -12.51 20.26
C ALA A 345 6.66 -11.13 19.68
N GLY A 346 7.56 -10.16 19.79
CA GLY A 346 7.42 -8.88 19.08
C GLY A 346 7.42 -9.05 17.56
N GLY A 347 7.22 -7.95 16.85
CA GLY A 347 7.23 -7.93 15.40
C GLY A 347 8.63 -8.16 14.80
N GLN A 348 8.65 -8.28 13.48
CA GLN A 348 9.84 -8.49 12.67
C GLN A 348 10.00 -7.35 11.68
N LEU A 349 11.22 -6.83 11.54
CA LEU A 349 11.61 -5.88 10.50
C LEU A 349 12.62 -6.53 9.58
N GLN A 350 12.31 -6.56 8.29
CA GLN A 350 13.24 -6.93 7.23
C GLN A 350 13.56 -5.71 6.38
N ILE A 351 14.85 -5.45 6.19
CA ILE A 351 15.38 -4.44 5.27
C ILE A 351 16.23 -5.16 4.23
N ASP A 352 15.97 -4.86 2.96
CA ASP A 352 16.65 -5.45 1.83
C ASP A 352 17.13 -4.34 0.88
N SER A 353 18.45 -4.22 0.71
CA SER A 353 19.09 -3.15 -0.06
C SER A 353 20.29 -3.69 -0.85
N SER A 354 20.83 -2.91 -1.80
CA SER A 354 22.01 -3.35 -2.52
C SER A 354 23.25 -3.39 -1.65
N ASP A 355 23.46 -2.35 -0.84
CA ASP A 355 24.53 -2.24 0.14
C ASP A 355 24.00 -1.64 1.43
N VAL A 356 24.57 -1.99 2.58
CA VAL A 356 24.16 -1.45 3.88
C VAL A 356 25.38 -1.05 4.69
N THR A 357 25.40 0.23 5.12
CA THR A 357 26.37 0.73 6.09
C THR A 357 25.71 0.93 7.45
N LEU A 358 26.09 0.11 8.41
CA LEU A 358 25.63 0.19 9.80
C LEU A 358 26.48 1.20 10.57
N ASP A 359 26.10 2.47 10.47
CA ASP A 359 26.70 3.59 11.20
C ASP A 359 25.95 3.89 12.50
N ASN A 360 26.37 4.91 13.24
CA ASN A 360 25.72 5.32 14.49
C ASN A 360 24.25 5.67 14.31
N THR A 361 23.86 6.25 13.17
CA THR A 361 22.47 6.64 12.90
C THR A 361 21.61 5.40 12.72
N TYR A 362 22.07 4.48 11.90
CA TYR A 362 21.37 3.23 11.60
C TYR A 362 21.23 2.36 12.85
N ILE A 363 22.32 2.19 13.61
CA ILE A 363 22.36 1.42 14.86
C ILE A 363 21.42 2.01 15.93
N SER A 364 21.40 3.34 16.07
CA SER A 364 20.52 4.00 17.04
C SER A 364 19.05 3.74 16.76
N LEU A 365 18.67 3.75 15.48
CA LEU A 365 17.33 3.42 15.04
C LEU A 365 17.02 1.95 15.35
N LEU A 366 17.84 1.00 14.92
CA LEU A 366 17.60 -0.43 15.16
C LEU A 366 17.51 -0.76 16.68
N ASN A 367 18.32 -0.12 17.50
CA ASN A 367 18.23 -0.27 18.95
C ASN A 367 16.91 0.28 19.52
N ASN A 368 16.39 1.39 18.98
CA ASN A 368 15.08 1.91 19.37
C ASN A 368 13.96 0.91 19.01
N GLU A 369 14.00 0.38 17.78
CA GLU A 369 12.99 -0.57 17.32
C GLU A 369 13.02 -1.91 18.10
N LEU A 370 14.19 -2.33 18.53
CA LEU A 370 14.35 -3.51 19.37
C LEU A 370 13.96 -3.24 20.82
N SER A 371 13.95 -2.00 21.29
CA SER A 371 13.65 -1.70 22.71
C SER A 371 12.18 -1.94 23.04
N SER A 372 11.88 -2.41 24.24
CA SER A 372 10.50 -2.60 24.70
C SER A 372 9.74 -1.29 24.95
N SER A 373 10.44 -0.17 25.09
CA SER A 373 9.88 1.18 25.21
C SER A 373 9.79 1.92 23.87
N GLY A 374 10.44 1.41 22.85
CA GLY A 374 10.39 1.89 21.46
C GLY A 374 9.52 0.98 20.60
N GLY A 375 10.08 0.38 19.54
CA GLY A 375 9.36 -0.47 18.57
C GLY A 375 8.86 -1.79 19.13
N GLY A 376 9.56 -2.39 20.10
CA GLY A 376 9.20 -3.68 20.69
C GLY A 376 9.41 -4.89 19.78
N LEU A 377 10.21 -4.75 18.72
CA LEU A 377 10.52 -5.84 17.79
C LEU A 377 11.29 -6.98 18.48
N SER A 378 11.08 -8.21 18.02
CA SER A 378 11.84 -9.40 18.42
C SER A 378 12.90 -9.80 17.41
N GLU A 379 12.82 -9.32 16.18
CA GLU A 379 13.73 -9.70 15.11
C GLU A 379 13.98 -8.52 14.15
N VAL A 380 15.25 -8.38 13.77
CA VAL A 380 15.70 -7.46 12.74
C VAL A 380 16.55 -8.22 11.75
N ASP A 381 16.10 -8.29 10.51
CA ASP A 381 16.79 -8.88 9.38
C ASP A 381 17.30 -7.76 8.47
N VAL A 382 18.60 -7.67 8.28
CA VAL A 382 19.23 -6.77 7.33
C VAL A 382 19.87 -7.61 6.24
N THR A 383 19.39 -7.46 5.02
CA THR A 383 19.92 -8.14 3.84
C THR A 383 20.53 -7.13 2.89
N ALA A 384 21.71 -7.44 2.36
CA ALA A 384 22.34 -6.67 1.28
C ALA A 384 22.62 -7.62 0.09
N ASP A 385 22.32 -7.14 -1.13
CA ASP A 385 22.69 -7.86 -2.35
C ASP A 385 24.23 -8.02 -2.48
N ASN A 386 24.97 -6.98 -2.01
CA ASN A 386 26.43 -6.94 -2.03
C ASN A 386 27.00 -7.02 -0.61
N ASP A 387 27.25 -5.89 0.00
CA ASP A 387 28.04 -5.79 1.23
C ASP A 387 27.28 -5.17 2.40
N ILE A 388 27.59 -5.67 3.61
CA ILE A 388 27.22 -5.03 4.87
C ILE A 388 28.50 -4.57 5.56
N GLU A 389 28.62 -3.27 5.84
CA GLU A 389 29.74 -2.68 6.55
C GLU A 389 29.31 -2.13 7.90
N LEU A 390 29.97 -2.57 8.98
CA LEU A 390 29.78 -2.02 10.33
C LEU A 390 30.94 -1.06 10.64
N THR A 391 30.64 0.23 10.68
CA THR A 391 31.64 1.31 10.84
C THR A 391 31.78 1.79 12.27
N THR A 392 30.98 1.27 13.21
CA THR A 392 30.99 1.69 14.61
C THR A 392 30.65 0.51 15.54
N LEU A 393 30.93 0.65 16.83
CA LEU A 393 30.57 -0.36 17.82
C LEU A 393 29.04 -0.41 18.02
N TRP A 394 28.42 -1.54 17.72
CA TRP A 394 27.00 -1.75 17.95
C TRP A 394 26.75 -2.44 19.29
N THR A 395 26.35 -1.68 20.28
CA THR A 395 25.92 -2.21 21.58
C THR A 395 24.41 -2.34 21.58
N ILE A 396 23.91 -3.58 21.72
CA ILE A 396 22.49 -3.91 21.74
C ILE A 396 22.08 -4.16 23.19
N PRO A 397 21.20 -3.37 23.79
CA PRO A 397 20.73 -3.57 25.14
C PRO A 397 20.09 -4.95 25.35
N GLY A 398 20.30 -5.55 26.51
CA GLY A 398 19.67 -6.83 26.84
C GLY A 398 18.13 -6.75 26.88
N SER A 399 17.47 -7.86 26.57
CA SER A 399 16.02 -7.97 26.56
C SER A 399 15.52 -8.67 27.82
N THR A 400 14.49 -8.08 28.45
CA THR A 400 13.75 -8.68 29.55
C THR A 400 12.40 -9.27 29.12
N SER A 401 11.98 -9.02 27.89
CA SER A 401 10.67 -9.41 27.34
C SER A 401 10.71 -10.62 26.41
N GLY A 402 11.86 -11.31 26.31
CA GLY A 402 12.06 -12.48 25.46
C GLY A 402 13.37 -12.41 24.68
N SER A 403 13.68 -13.44 23.91
CA SER A 403 14.85 -13.46 23.04
C SER A 403 14.65 -12.54 21.84
N LYS A 404 15.72 -11.93 21.38
CA LYS A 404 15.76 -11.09 20.16
C LYS A 404 16.83 -11.62 19.23
N LEU A 405 16.56 -11.51 17.93
CA LEU A 405 17.47 -11.95 16.87
C LEU A 405 17.89 -10.76 16.02
N ILE A 406 19.18 -10.65 15.77
CA ILE A 406 19.74 -9.81 14.74
C ILE A 406 20.30 -10.73 13.67
N ASN A 407 19.75 -10.63 12.47
CA ASN A 407 20.19 -11.43 11.34
C ASN A 407 20.76 -10.48 10.25
N LEU A 408 22.03 -10.66 9.91
CA LEU A 408 22.72 -9.92 8.86
C LEU A 408 23.06 -10.89 7.74
N THR A 409 22.59 -10.61 6.53
CA THR A 409 22.84 -11.45 5.36
C THR A 409 23.39 -10.61 4.22
N ALA A 410 24.58 -10.93 3.72
CA ALA A 410 25.20 -10.26 2.59
C ALA A 410 25.43 -11.22 1.42
N GLY A 411 25.19 -10.72 0.21
CA GLY A 411 25.54 -11.45 -1.02
C GLY A 411 27.03 -11.70 -1.14
N ASN A 412 27.84 -10.70 -0.79
CA ASN A 412 29.32 -10.78 -0.78
C ASN A 412 29.85 -10.80 0.65
N ASN A 413 30.04 -9.64 1.28
CA ASN A 413 30.79 -9.56 2.53
C ASN A 413 29.98 -8.91 3.68
N ILE A 414 30.30 -9.35 4.89
CA ILE A 414 30.00 -8.62 6.11
C ILE A 414 31.33 -8.18 6.74
N THR A 415 31.60 -6.88 6.76
CA THR A 415 32.85 -6.34 7.29
C THR A 415 32.59 -5.56 8.58
N LEU A 416 33.30 -5.91 9.63
CA LEU A 416 33.36 -5.16 10.88
C LEU A 416 34.70 -4.43 10.92
N ASP A 417 34.67 -3.11 10.89
CA ASP A 417 35.87 -2.25 10.84
C ASP A 417 36.72 -2.34 12.10
N ASP A 418 37.95 -1.81 12.00
CA ASP A 418 38.92 -1.80 13.09
C ASP A 418 38.36 -1.21 14.38
N GLY A 419 38.40 -2.01 15.45
CA GLY A 419 37.92 -1.60 16.78
C GLY A 419 36.39 -1.53 16.92
N THR A 420 35.64 -1.98 15.91
CA THR A 420 34.18 -2.05 15.97
C THR A 420 33.69 -3.42 16.50
N GLY A 421 32.42 -3.73 16.34
CA GLY A 421 31.88 -5.03 16.70
C GLY A 421 30.41 -4.98 17.07
N ILE A 422 29.83 -6.15 17.34
CA ILE A 422 28.46 -6.28 17.81
C ILE A 422 28.48 -6.87 19.24
N GLN A 423 27.95 -6.14 20.20
CA GLN A 423 27.86 -6.53 21.61
C GLN A 423 26.39 -6.66 22.01
N GLY A 424 25.87 -7.89 21.96
CA GLY A 424 24.52 -8.23 22.42
C GLY A 424 24.47 -8.41 23.92
N GLY A 425 23.57 -7.70 24.59
CA GLY A 425 23.24 -7.92 25.98
C GLY A 425 22.51 -9.25 26.22
N GLN A 426 21.86 -9.39 27.37
CA GLN A 426 21.14 -10.62 27.74
C GLN A 426 20.01 -10.93 26.73
N ASN A 427 19.86 -12.19 26.34
CA ASN A 427 18.84 -12.69 25.41
C ASN A 427 18.91 -12.10 23.99
N ILE A 428 20.08 -11.66 23.54
CA ILE A 428 20.33 -11.22 22.17
C ILE A 428 21.11 -12.31 21.43
N SER A 429 20.58 -12.82 20.35
CA SER A 429 21.25 -13.75 19.44
C SER A 429 21.65 -13.02 18.14
N LEU A 430 22.79 -13.40 17.58
CA LEU A 430 23.35 -12.86 16.36
C LEU A 430 23.43 -13.97 15.31
N LYS A 431 23.01 -13.67 14.10
CA LYS A 431 23.25 -14.55 12.95
C LYS A 431 23.83 -13.69 11.82
N LEU A 432 24.97 -14.11 11.31
CA LEU A 432 25.67 -13.46 10.21
C LEU A 432 25.88 -14.48 9.08
N THR A 433 25.46 -14.17 7.88
CA THR A 433 25.62 -15.02 6.71
C THR A 433 26.17 -14.19 5.55
N ALA A 434 27.30 -14.61 4.98
CA ALA A 434 27.92 -13.90 3.86
C ALA A 434 28.17 -14.85 2.68
N GLY A 435 28.39 -14.30 1.48
CA GLY A 435 28.65 -15.07 0.27
C GLY A 435 27.41 -15.76 -0.32
N THR A 436 26.21 -15.30 -0.01
CA THR A 436 24.95 -15.91 -0.49
C THR A 436 24.60 -15.53 -1.93
N GLY A 437 25.18 -14.44 -2.44
CA GLY A 437 24.90 -13.91 -3.79
C GLY A 437 25.62 -14.63 -4.92
N PHE A 438 26.54 -15.56 -4.61
CA PHE A 438 27.27 -16.26 -5.65
C PHE A 438 26.43 -17.33 -6.34
N VAL A 439 25.98 -17.01 -7.57
CA VAL A 439 25.41 -18.00 -8.50
C VAL A 439 26.50 -18.40 -9.50
N PRO A 440 27.01 -19.65 -9.49
CA PRO A 440 27.99 -20.08 -10.47
C PRO A 440 27.40 -19.97 -11.88
N THR A 441 27.87 -19.00 -12.66
CA THR A 441 27.54 -18.93 -14.08
C THR A 441 28.59 -19.73 -14.85
N ALA A 442 28.16 -20.65 -15.67
CA ALA A 442 29.07 -21.47 -16.46
C ALA A 442 30.03 -20.59 -17.27
N GLY A 443 31.37 -20.76 -17.04
CA GLY A 443 32.40 -19.97 -17.69
C GLY A 443 32.92 -18.74 -16.96
N GLN A 444 32.34 -18.38 -15.79
CA GLN A 444 32.94 -17.40 -14.90
C GLN A 444 33.96 -18.07 -13.96
N PRO A 445 35.06 -17.40 -13.62
CA PRO A 445 35.98 -17.93 -12.63
C PRO A 445 35.28 -18.17 -11.32
N ILE A 446 35.51 -19.34 -10.70
CA ILE A 446 35.09 -19.60 -9.32
C ILE A 446 35.65 -18.47 -8.44
N PRO A 447 34.88 -17.88 -7.51
CA PRO A 447 35.41 -16.89 -6.59
C PRO A 447 36.67 -17.42 -5.95
N VAL A 448 37.70 -16.61 -5.92
CA VAL A 448 38.93 -16.95 -5.22
C VAL A 448 38.56 -17.08 -3.76
N ALA A 449 38.80 -18.24 -3.15
CA ALA A 449 38.52 -18.44 -1.73
C ALA A 449 39.15 -17.32 -0.92
N GLY A 450 38.31 -16.56 -0.16
CA GLY A 450 38.70 -15.40 0.63
C GLY A 450 38.19 -14.06 0.14
N ASN A 451 37.31 -14.01 -0.91
CA ASN A 451 36.72 -12.76 -1.37
C ASN A 451 35.30 -12.54 -0.86
N ASP A 452 34.60 -13.58 -0.42
CA ASP A 452 33.25 -13.46 0.12
C ASP A 452 33.22 -14.08 1.51
N GLY A 453 32.81 -13.31 2.51
CA GLY A 453 32.84 -13.79 3.88
C GLY A 453 32.58 -12.75 4.97
N ILE A 454 32.75 -13.19 6.20
CA ILE A 454 32.62 -12.34 7.38
C ILE A 454 34.02 -11.93 7.85
N TYR A 455 34.30 -10.63 7.82
CA TYR A 455 35.59 -10.07 8.15
C TYR A 455 35.52 -9.25 9.45
N LEU A 456 36.32 -9.66 10.45
CA LEU A 456 36.54 -8.92 11.66
C LEU A 456 37.96 -8.33 11.60
N THR A 457 38.05 -7.03 11.31
CA THR A 457 39.35 -6.36 11.13
C THR A 457 39.80 -5.69 12.42
N GLY A 458 41.11 -5.50 12.60
CA GLY A 458 41.72 -4.66 13.61
C GLY A 458 41.21 -4.79 15.06
N GLY A 459 40.86 -5.99 15.50
CA GLY A 459 40.33 -6.24 16.84
C GLY A 459 38.81 -6.07 16.98
N ALA A 460 38.09 -6.09 15.85
CA ALA A 460 36.63 -6.15 15.88
C ALA A 460 36.12 -7.41 16.61
N THR A 461 34.97 -7.30 17.25
CA THR A 461 34.45 -8.37 18.12
C THR A 461 32.97 -8.68 17.89
N LEU A 462 32.60 -9.96 18.05
CA LEU A 462 31.21 -10.41 18.18
C LEU A 462 31.04 -11.02 19.56
N GLN A 463 30.06 -10.51 20.31
CA GLN A 463 29.82 -10.95 21.69
C GLN A 463 28.33 -10.94 22.03
N THR A 464 27.86 -11.96 22.74
CA THR A 464 26.55 -12.01 23.41
C THR A 464 26.73 -12.44 24.87
N GLN A 465 25.78 -12.12 25.75
CA GLN A 465 25.85 -12.56 27.17
C GLN A 465 25.35 -14.00 27.35
N ASN A 466 24.22 -14.35 26.73
CA ASN A 466 23.61 -15.68 26.80
C ASN A 466 22.79 -16.04 25.56
N GLY A 467 22.95 -15.31 24.48
CA GLY A 467 22.39 -15.62 23.17
C GLY A 467 23.40 -16.39 22.31
N ASP A 468 22.91 -16.93 21.22
CA ASP A 468 23.73 -17.67 20.26
C ASP A 468 24.42 -16.73 19.28
N ILE A 469 25.56 -17.15 18.74
CA ILE A 469 26.22 -16.51 17.58
C ILE A 469 26.35 -17.60 16.52
N ASP A 470 25.72 -17.38 15.37
CA ASP A 470 25.74 -18.23 14.19
C ASP A 470 26.42 -17.49 13.04
N LEU A 471 27.44 -18.13 12.40
CA LEU A 471 28.26 -17.52 11.35
C LEU A 471 28.32 -18.43 10.11
#